data_6b2b6490f374e75fda24b3cafd4376a7
#
_entry.id   6b2b6490f374e75fda24b3cafd4376a7
#
_cell.length_a   1.000
_cell.length_b   1.000
_cell.length_c   1.000
_cell.angle_alpha   90.00
_cell.angle_beta   90.00
_cell.angle_gamma   90.00
#
_symmetry.space_group_name_H-M   'P 1'
#
loop_
_entity.id
_entity.type
_entity.pdbx_description
1 polymer ?
#
loop_
_entity_poly.entity_id
_entity_poly.type
_entity_poly.pdbx_seq_one_letter_code
_entity_poly.pdbx_strand_id
1 'polypeptide(L)'
;MGIDVWLPRAVANNQQTSTPVATAENSLPESTDSWEALQAEVAPCTLCDLCKTRTQTVFGSGNKNADWMIIGEGPGQNEDLQGLPFVGNAGLLLTEMLRAIGLDREEVFITNIVKCRPPANRDPQPIEIETCKPYLMRQIALLKPKIIVVLGRIAAQALLNTDEPISKLRGKIHALNDTPVVVVYHPAYLLRSMLDKRKAWADLKLALQTVKNIIG
;
A
#
# COMPACT_ATOMS: atom_id res chain seq x y z
N MET A 1 77.01 -4.44 -53.88
CA MET A 1 76.33 -4.26 -52.55
C MET A 1 75.24 -3.21 -52.73
N GLY A 2 74.00 -3.68 -52.90
CA GLY A 2 72.85 -2.81 -53.13
C GLY A 2 72.23 -2.45 -51.77
N ILE A 3 71.92 -1.18 -51.57
CA ILE A 3 71.24 -0.67 -50.40
C ILE A 3 69.80 -0.44 -50.82
N ASP A 4 68.81 -1.25 -50.28
CA ASP A 4 67.46 -1.05 -50.52
C ASP A 4 66.92 0.12 -49.65
N VAL A 5 66.38 1.16 -50.31
CA VAL A 5 65.81 2.32 -49.67
C VAL A 5 64.30 2.06 -49.54
N TRP A 6 63.80 1.94 -48.30
CA TRP A 6 62.41 1.84 -48.01
C TRP A 6 61.74 3.21 -48.07
N LEU A 7 60.77 3.39 -48.97
CA LEU A 7 59.93 4.58 -49.02
C LEU A 7 58.63 4.35 -48.16
N PRO A 8 58.25 5.32 -47.36
CA PRO A 8 57.03 5.17 -46.58
C PRO A 8 55.80 5.24 -47.47
N ARG A 9 54.85 4.28 -47.22
CA ARG A 9 53.56 4.17 -47.90
C ARG A 9 52.68 5.31 -47.46
N ALA A 10 52.08 6.08 -48.38
CA ALA A 10 51.09 7.10 -48.09
C ALA A 10 49.86 6.50 -47.39
N VAL A 11 49.53 7.03 -46.23
CA VAL A 11 48.32 6.68 -45.50
C VAL A 11 47.16 7.46 -46.12
N ALA A 12 46.21 6.74 -46.71
CA ALA A 12 44.97 7.33 -47.20
C ALA A 12 44.15 7.86 -46.02
N ASN A 13 43.88 9.14 -46.01
CA ASN A 13 43.09 9.84 -45.01
C ASN A 13 41.60 9.50 -45.25
N ASN A 14 41.07 8.55 -44.48
CA ASN A 14 39.68 8.19 -44.52
C ASN A 14 38.92 9.14 -43.58
N GLN A 15 38.38 10.22 -44.14
CA GLN A 15 37.46 11.10 -43.42
C GLN A 15 36.17 10.32 -43.13
N GLN A 16 36.08 9.74 -41.94
CA GLN A 16 34.82 9.24 -41.41
C GLN A 16 33.95 10.45 -40.98
N THR A 17 32.93 10.71 -41.75
CA THR A 17 31.80 11.57 -41.36
C THR A 17 31.15 10.97 -40.15
N SER A 18 31.38 11.53 -38.97
CA SER A 18 30.66 11.22 -37.76
C SER A 18 29.25 11.76 -37.87
N THR A 19 28.29 10.89 -38.19
CA THR A 19 26.89 11.13 -37.93
C THR A 19 26.69 11.23 -36.40
N PRO A 20 25.97 12.24 -35.89
CA PRO A 20 25.65 12.31 -34.47
C PRO A 20 24.78 11.12 -34.09
N VAL A 21 25.30 10.24 -33.24
CA VAL A 21 24.48 9.23 -32.54
C VAL A 21 23.55 9.99 -31.64
N ALA A 22 22.28 10.01 -32.00
CA ALA A 22 21.21 10.44 -31.10
C ALA A 22 21.29 9.51 -29.87
N THR A 23 21.69 10.06 -28.75
CA THR A 23 21.49 9.45 -27.43
C THR A 23 20.00 9.26 -27.25
N ALA A 24 19.51 8.07 -27.55
CA ALA A 24 18.19 7.67 -27.08
C ALA A 24 18.31 7.64 -25.54
N GLU A 25 17.75 8.65 -24.90
CA GLU A 25 17.44 8.60 -23.48
C GLU A 25 16.58 7.36 -23.28
N ASN A 26 17.18 6.36 -22.66
CA ASN A 26 16.50 5.14 -22.26
C ASN A 26 15.63 5.49 -21.04
N SER A 27 14.54 6.25 -21.29
CA SER A 27 13.46 6.41 -20.33
C SER A 27 12.87 5.02 -20.13
N LEU A 28 13.15 4.41 -18.97
CA LEU A 28 12.38 3.27 -18.49
C LEU A 28 10.91 3.60 -18.72
N PRO A 29 10.09 2.66 -19.26
CA PRO A 29 8.70 2.93 -19.44
C PRO A 29 8.12 3.37 -18.10
N GLU A 30 7.59 4.58 -18.02
CA GLU A 30 6.79 5.03 -16.89
C GLU A 30 5.78 3.93 -16.62
N SER A 31 5.75 3.42 -15.40
CA SER A 31 4.84 2.36 -15.03
C SER A 31 3.43 2.84 -15.42
N THR A 32 2.76 2.11 -16.31
CA THR A 32 1.39 2.42 -16.75
C THR A 32 0.38 2.25 -15.61
N ASP A 33 0.85 2.05 -14.39
CA ASP A 33 0.05 1.85 -13.20
C ASP A 33 -0.47 3.19 -12.69
N SER A 34 -1.78 3.35 -12.69
CA SER A 34 -2.47 4.52 -12.17
C SER A 34 -3.59 4.08 -11.22
N TRP A 35 -4.09 5.00 -10.40
CA TRP A 35 -5.22 4.74 -9.54
C TRP A 35 -6.46 4.27 -10.32
N GLU A 36 -6.70 4.86 -11.47
CA GLU A 36 -7.84 4.57 -12.35
C GLU A 36 -7.68 3.19 -12.98
N ALA A 37 -6.51 2.86 -13.50
CA ALA A 37 -6.21 1.54 -14.08
C ALA A 37 -6.32 0.44 -13.03
N LEU A 38 -5.74 0.65 -11.85
CA LEU A 38 -5.82 -0.31 -10.74
C LEU A 38 -7.26 -0.51 -10.25
N GLN A 39 -8.04 0.56 -10.14
CA GLN A 39 -9.44 0.48 -9.73
C GLN A 39 -10.31 -0.25 -10.77
N ALA A 40 -10.08 0.01 -12.05
CA ALA A 40 -10.76 -0.67 -13.15
C ALA A 40 -10.45 -2.17 -13.19
N GLU A 41 -9.23 -2.58 -12.82
CA GLU A 41 -8.83 -3.99 -12.71
C GLU A 41 -9.46 -4.68 -11.48
N VAL A 42 -9.50 -4.00 -10.33
CA VAL A 42 -10.06 -4.54 -9.09
C VAL A 42 -11.58 -4.71 -9.18
N ALA A 43 -12.29 -3.81 -9.83
CA ALA A 43 -13.76 -3.83 -9.88
C ALA A 43 -14.34 -5.16 -10.38
N PRO A 44 -13.91 -5.75 -11.52
CA PRO A 44 -14.42 -7.02 -12.03
C PRO A 44 -13.64 -8.24 -11.50
N CYS A 45 -12.69 -8.09 -10.59
CA CYS A 45 -11.78 -9.16 -10.17
C CYS A 45 -12.52 -10.43 -9.74
N THR A 46 -12.11 -11.59 -10.26
CA THR A 46 -12.66 -12.92 -9.94
C THR A 46 -11.60 -13.93 -9.53
N LEU A 47 -10.45 -13.47 -9.06
CA LEU A 47 -9.26 -14.31 -8.79
C LEU A 47 -9.41 -15.24 -7.58
N CYS A 48 -10.35 -14.98 -6.67
CA CYS A 48 -10.61 -15.82 -5.51
C CYS A 48 -12.12 -15.99 -5.24
N ASP A 49 -12.47 -16.94 -4.39
CA ASP A 49 -13.86 -17.31 -4.11
C ASP A 49 -14.71 -16.19 -3.48
N LEU A 50 -14.10 -15.16 -2.92
CA LEU A 50 -14.83 -14.01 -2.37
C LEU A 50 -15.66 -13.28 -3.44
N CYS A 51 -15.30 -13.38 -4.70
CA CYS A 51 -16.09 -12.78 -5.80
C CYS A 51 -17.50 -13.37 -5.94
N LYS A 52 -17.71 -14.61 -5.47
CA LYS A 52 -19.00 -15.33 -5.62
C LYS A 52 -20.07 -14.81 -4.65
N THR A 53 -19.68 -14.16 -3.56
CA THR A 53 -20.59 -13.78 -2.45
C THR A 53 -20.61 -12.29 -2.15
N ARG A 54 -19.71 -11.52 -2.72
CA ARG A 54 -19.70 -10.06 -2.57
C ARG A 54 -20.83 -9.41 -3.38
N THR A 55 -21.28 -8.25 -2.96
CA THR A 55 -22.13 -7.36 -3.76
C THR A 55 -21.25 -6.59 -4.73
N GLN A 56 -20.14 -6.01 -4.25
CA GLN A 56 -19.16 -5.28 -5.04
C GLN A 56 -17.78 -5.31 -4.36
N THR A 57 -16.76 -4.87 -5.08
CA THR A 57 -15.44 -4.67 -4.49
C THR A 57 -15.38 -3.36 -3.71
N VAL A 58 -14.59 -3.35 -2.62
CA VAL A 58 -14.28 -2.16 -1.83
C VAL A 58 -12.82 -1.82 -2.06
N PHE A 59 -12.59 -0.94 -3.02
CA PHE A 59 -11.23 -0.60 -3.46
C PHE A 59 -10.44 0.15 -2.38
N GLY A 60 -11.05 1.13 -1.78
CA GLY A 60 -10.47 2.09 -0.85
C GLY A 60 -11.07 3.48 -1.09
N SER A 61 -10.83 4.41 -0.18
CA SER A 61 -11.31 5.79 -0.29
C SER A 61 -10.41 6.76 0.47
N GLY A 62 -10.51 8.04 0.12
CA GLY A 62 -9.76 9.13 0.74
C GLY A 62 -8.80 9.79 -0.23
N ASN A 63 -7.81 10.48 0.30
CA ASN A 63 -6.85 11.25 -0.47
C ASN A 63 -5.80 10.34 -1.12
N LYS A 64 -5.74 10.33 -2.45
CA LYS A 64 -4.75 9.56 -3.24
C LYS A 64 -3.32 10.13 -3.16
N ASN A 65 -3.12 11.23 -2.46
CA ASN A 65 -1.81 11.84 -2.16
C ASN A 65 -1.58 11.96 -0.65
N ALA A 66 -2.24 11.12 0.14
CA ALA A 66 -2.16 11.16 1.60
C ALA A 66 -0.80 10.69 2.10
N ASP A 67 -0.30 11.32 3.16
CA ASP A 67 0.86 10.84 3.93
C ASP A 67 0.51 9.60 4.79
N TRP A 68 -0.77 9.42 5.12
CA TRP A 68 -1.27 8.36 5.99
C TRP A 68 -2.08 7.32 5.21
N MET A 69 -1.70 6.06 5.35
CA MET A 69 -2.48 4.93 4.84
C MET A 69 -3.03 4.09 5.98
N ILE A 70 -4.34 3.89 5.99
CA ILE A 70 -5.02 3.08 7.00
C ILE A 70 -5.45 1.77 6.34
N ILE A 71 -5.00 0.64 6.90
CA ILE A 71 -5.24 -0.68 6.31
C ILE A 71 -6.00 -1.55 7.30
N GLY A 72 -7.22 -1.93 6.95
CA GLY A 72 -8.02 -2.92 7.68
C GLY A 72 -7.90 -4.33 7.10
N GLU A 73 -8.70 -5.24 7.62
CA GLU A 73 -8.72 -6.65 7.23
C GLU A 73 -9.50 -6.86 5.93
N GLY A 74 -10.77 -6.52 5.93
CA GLY A 74 -11.68 -6.73 4.80
C GLY A 74 -13.00 -5.98 4.98
N PRO A 75 -13.81 -5.87 3.91
CA PRO A 75 -15.12 -5.24 3.98
C PRO A 75 -16.10 -6.03 4.85
N GLY A 76 -16.90 -5.32 5.64
CA GLY A 76 -18.11 -5.83 6.28
C GLY A 76 -19.33 -5.70 5.37
N GLN A 77 -20.51 -5.97 5.92
CA GLN A 77 -21.77 -5.93 5.16
C GLN A 77 -22.09 -4.53 4.62
N ASN A 78 -21.94 -3.49 5.43
CA ASN A 78 -22.24 -2.13 5.00
C ASN A 78 -21.26 -1.63 3.95
N GLU A 79 -19.98 -2.01 4.09
CA GLU A 79 -18.92 -1.69 3.14
C GLU A 79 -19.18 -2.39 1.79
N ASP A 80 -19.58 -3.64 1.80
CA ASP A 80 -19.92 -4.42 0.60
C ASP A 80 -21.12 -3.83 -0.16
N LEU A 81 -22.12 -3.32 0.56
CA LEU A 81 -23.28 -2.65 -0.02
C LEU A 81 -22.95 -1.27 -0.60
N GLN A 82 -22.08 -0.51 0.05
CA GLN A 82 -21.78 0.88 -0.32
C GLN A 82 -20.54 1.03 -1.22
N GLY A 83 -19.67 0.01 -1.30
CA GLY A 83 -18.40 0.07 -2.04
C GLY A 83 -17.34 0.93 -1.37
N LEU A 84 -17.55 1.36 -0.12
CA LEU A 84 -16.65 2.23 0.63
C LEU A 84 -16.12 1.53 1.89
N PRO A 85 -14.84 1.70 2.26
CA PRO A 85 -14.27 1.08 3.44
C PRO A 85 -14.72 1.79 4.72
N PHE A 86 -14.92 1.03 5.79
CA PHE A 86 -15.19 1.57 7.12
C PHE A 86 -16.38 2.55 7.18
N VAL A 87 -17.56 2.13 6.73
CA VAL A 87 -18.82 2.89 6.79
C VAL A 87 -19.76 2.42 7.88
N GLY A 88 -19.55 1.22 8.45
CA GLY A 88 -20.31 0.71 9.58
C GLY A 88 -19.84 1.28 10.94
N ASN A 89 -20.34 0.72 12.06
CA ASN A 89 -20.00 1.18 13.42
C ASN A 89 -18.49 1.20 13.71
N ALA A 90 -17.75 0.23 13.18
CA ALA A 90 -16.29 0.22 13.28
C ALA A 90 -15.67 1.42 12.55
N GLY A 91 -16.26 1.82 11.43
CA GLY A 91 -15.84 2.98 10.65
C GLY A 91 -16.13 4.30 11.36
N LEU A 92 -17.28 4.43 12.03
CA LEU A 92 -17.58 5.59 12.88
C LEU A 92 -16.52 5.75 13.98
N LEU A 93 -16.16 4.66 14.66
CA LEU A 93 -15.09 4.71 15.66
C LEU A 93 -13.74 5.06 15.03
N LEU A 94 -13.42 4.52 13.85
CA LEU A 94 -12.17 4.90 13.15
C LEU A 94 -12.13 6.41 12.85
N THR A 95 -13.23 7.00 12.41
CA THR A 95 -13.31 8.45 12.17
C THR A 95 -13.00 9.24 13.45
N GLU A 96 -13.55 8.85 14.59
CA GLU A 96 -13.24 9.49 15.87
C GLU A 96 -11.79 9.25 16.33
N MET A 97 -11.23 8.08 16.03
CA MET A 97 -9.82 7.78 16.30
C MET A 97 -8.87 8.67 15.47
N LEU A 98 -9.18 8.90 14.21
CA LEU A 98 -8.42 9.81 13.34
C LEU A 98 -8.55 11.27 13.84
N ARG A 99 -9.77 11.72 14.10
CA ARG A 99 -10.03 13.07 14.62
C ARG A 99 -9.29 13.33 15.95
N ALA A 100 -9.19 12.34 16.81
CA ALA A 100 -8.46 12.45 18.08
C ALA A 100 -6.96 12.70 17.90
N ILE A 101 -6.36 12.37 16.77
CA ILE A 101 -4.97 12.68 16.42
C ILE A 101 -4.84 13.88 15.46
N GLY A 102 -5.94 14.60 15.21
CA GLY A 102 -5.97 15.81 14.38
C GLY A 102 -6.02 15.54 12.88
N LEU A 103 -6.57 14.38 12.46
CA LEU A 103 -6.74 14.03 11.05
C LEU A 103 -8.22 13.89 10.72
N ASP A 104 -8.64 14.46 9.59
CA ASP A 104 -9.93 14.17 8.99
C ASP A 104 -9.84 12.93 8.09
N ARG A 105 -10.99 12.30 7.87
CA ARG A 105 -11.07 11.07 7.07
C ARG A 105 -10.63 11.29 5.62
N GLU A 106 -10.83 12.49 5.12
CA GLU A 106 -10.48 12.94 3.77
C GLU A 106 -8.99 13.24 3.60
N GLU A 107 -8.23 13.34 4.70
CA GLU A 107 -6.79 13.57 4.67
C GLU A 107 -5.97 12.28 4.60
N VAL A 108 -6.60 11.12 4.83
CA VAL A 108 -5.97 9.81 4.82
C VAL A 108 -6.48 8.96 3.66
N PHE A 109 -5.76 7.91 3.28
CA PHE A 109 -6.27 6.88 2.38
C PHE A 109 -6.59 5.61 3.18
N ILE A 110 -7.83 5.14 3.08
CA ILE A 110 -8.33 3.99 3.84
C ILE A 110 -8.62 2.84 2.89
N THR A 111 -8.10 1.66 3.20
CA THR A 111 -8.33 0.44 2.43
C THR A 111 -8.29 -0.81 3.32
N ASN A 112 -8.34 -2.00 2.71
CA ASN A 112 -8.25 -3.28 3.39
C ASN A 112 -7.26 -4.22 2.68
N ILE A 113 -6.82 -5.28 3.38
CA ILE A 113 -6.01 -6.36 2.79
C ILE A 113 -6.78 -7.03 1.66
N VAL A 114 -8.04 -7.47 1.92
CA VAL A 114 -8.91 -8.02 0.87
C VAL A 114 -9.94 -6.99 0.42
N LYS A 115 -10.25 -6.99 -0.88
CA LYS A 115 -11.17 -6.02 -1.49
C LYS A 115 -12.61 -6.52 -1.57
N CYS A 116 -12.85 -7.75 -1.16
CA CYS A 116 -14.16 -8.40 -1.18
C CYS A 116 -14.54 -8.85 0.22
N ARG A 117 -15.84 -8.80 0.54
CA ARG A 117 -16.37 -9.24 1.83
C ARG A 117 -16.30 -10.76 1.96
N PRO A 118 -15.66 -11.31 3.00
CA PRO A 118 -15.76 -12.73 3.33
C PRO A 118 -17.19 -13.11 3.78
N PRO A 119 -17.69 -14.31 3.43
CA PRO A 119 -19.00 -14.79 3.86
C PRO A 119 -19.18 -14.69 5.37
N ALA A 120 -20.34 -14.19 5.82
CA ALA A 120 -20.68 -13.97 7.23
C ALA A 120 -19.64 -13.13 8.02
N ASN A 121 -18.85 -12.30 7.35
CA ASN A 121 -17.74 -11.51 7.91
C ASN A 121 -16.72 -12.37 8.70
N ARG A 122 -16.45 -13.61 8.23
CA ARG A 122 -15.36 -14.43 8.79
C ARG A 122 -13.99 -13.81 8.49
N ASP A 123 -12.98 -14.26 9.20
CA ASP A 123 -11.59 -13.94 8.83
C ASP A 123 -11.32 -14.39 7.38
N PRO A 124 -10.60 -13.61 6.55
CA PRO A 124 -10.15 -14.04 5.23
C PRO A 124 -9.23 -15.25 5.32
N GLN A 125 -9.35 -16.17 4.38
CA GLN A 125 -8.46 -17.32 4.28
C GLN A 125 -7.08 -16.89 3.73
N PRO A 126 -6.00 -17.62 4.06
CA PRO A 126 -4.65 -17.31 3.55
C PRO A 126 -4.60 -17.15 2.03
N ILE A 127 -5.25 -18.04 1.28
CA ILE A 127 -5.30 -17.94 -0.18
C ILE A 127 -6.02 -16.69 -0.69
N GLU A 128 -7.06 -16.22 0.02
CA GLU A 128 -7.79 -14.99 -0.32
C GLU A 128 -6.92 -13.74 -0.08
N ILE A 129 -6.14 -13.76 1.01
CA ILE A 129 -5.16 -12.72 1.33
C ILE A 129 -4.07 -12.67 0.27
N GLU A 130 -3.41 -13.79 -0.01
CA GLU A 130 -2.31 -13.86 -0.97
C GLU A 130 -2.74 -13.45 -2.37
N THR A 131 -3.94 -13.88 -2.80
CA THR A 131 -4.49 -13.51 -4.10
C THR A 131 -4.80 -12.01 -4.21
N CYS A 132 -5.25 -11.37 -3.11
CA CYS A 132 -5.65 -9.96 -3.11
C CYS A 132 -4.50 -9.00 -2.78
N LYS A 133 -3.44 -9.47 -2.12
CA LYS A 133 -2.28 -8.70 -1.66
C LYS A 133 -1.59 -7.89 -2.75
N PRO A 134 -1.42 -8.40 -4.01
CA PRO A 134 -0.82 -7.61 -5.09
C PRO A 134 -1.52 -6.26 -5.33
N TYR A 135 -2.84 -6.21 -5.25
CA TYR A 135 -3.60 -4.95 -5.40
C TYR A 135 -3.26 -3.94 -4.30
N LEU A 136 -3.15 -4.41 -3.05
CA LEU A 136 -2.74 -3.56 -1.93
C LEU A 136 -1.31 -3.04 -2.11
N MET A 137 -0.39 -3.90 -2.53
CA MET A 137 1.01 -3.48 -2.75
C MET A 137 1.11 -2.41 -3.84
N ARG A 138 0.31 -2.51 -4.91
CA ARG A 138 0.20 -1.46 -5.93
C ARG A 138 -0.40 -0.18 -5.38
N GLN A 139 -1.41 -0.25 -4.52
CA GLN A 139 -1.95 0.93 -3.85
C GLN A 139 -0.88 1.63 -2.97
N ILE A 140 -0.08 0.87 -2.24
CA ILE A 140 1.03 1.40 -1.44
C ILE A 140 2.09 2.07 -2.34
N ALA A 141 2.43 1.44 -3.46
CA ALA A 141 3.40 1.97 -4.42
C ALA A 141 2.92 3.26 -5.11
N LEU A 142 1.60 3.37 -5.39
CA LEU A 142 0.99 4.57 -5.97
C LEU A 142 0.87 5.70 -4.94
N LEU A 143 0.46 5.39 -3.70
CA LEU A 143 0.27 6.37 -2.64
C LEU A 143 1.60 6.90 -2.10
N LYS A 144 2.60 6.01 -1.94
CA LYS A 144 3.89 6.30 -1.29
C LYS A 144 3.72 6.94 0.08
N PRO A 145 2.95 6.33 0.99
CA PRO A 145 2.62 6.95 2.26
C PRO A 145 3.88 7.12 3.13
N LYS A 146 3.90 8.14 3.97
CA LYS A 146 4.95 8.34 4.99
C LYS A 146 4.75 7.42 6.20
N ILE A 147 3.53 6.94 6.40
CA ILE A 147 3.21 5.98 7.45
C ILE A 147 2.02 5.10 7.05
N ILE A 148 2.08 3.84 7.49
CA ILE A 148 0.98 2.88 7.39
C ILE A 148 0.48 2.57 8.80
N VAL A 149 -0.82 2.72 9.05
CA VAL A 149 -1.49 2.27 10.27
C VAL A 149 -2.33 1.05 9.95
N VAL A 150 -2.00 -0.08 10.57
CA VAL A 150 -2.67 -1.36 10.32
C VAL A 150 -3.62 -1.68 11.46
N LEU A 151 -4.86 -1.97 11.12
CA LEU A 151 -5.96 -2.19 12.06
C LEU A 151 -6.25 -3.68 12.25
N GLY A 152 -5.88 -4.21 13.42
CA GLY A 152 -6.21 -5.57 13.82
C GLY A 152 -5.15 -6.62 13.49
N ARG A 153 -5.37 -7.84 14.01
CA ARG A 153 -4.42 -8.95 13.95
C ARG A 153 -4.21 -9.44 12.51
N ILE A 154 -5.29 -9.74 11.81
CA ILE A 154 -5.23 -10.34 10.47
C ILE A 154 -4.50 -9.41 9.49
N ALA A 155 -4.86 -8.13 9.48
CA ALA A 155 -4.22 -7.16 8.63
C ALA A 155 -2.72 -7.02 8.95
N ALA A 156 -2.37 -6.96 10.25
CA ALA A 156 -0.98 -6.86 10.67
C ALA A 156 -0.15 -8.09 10.29
N GLN A 157 -0.67 -9.29 10.53
CA GLN A 157 0.01 -10.54 10.17
C GLN A 157 0.20 -10.66 8.65
N ALA A 158 -0.84 -10.35 7.87
CA ALA A 158 -0.79 -10.40 6.40
C ALA A 158 0.22 -9.39 5.81
N LEU A 159 0.25 -8.16 6.34
CA LEU A 159 1.14 -7.12 5.82
C LEU A 159 2.59 -7.35 6.22
N LEU A 160 2.84 -7.72 7.48
CA LEU A 160 4.18 -7.92 8.04
C LEU A 160 4.73 -9.33 7.83
N ASN A 161 3.94 -10.23 7.21
CA ASN A 161 4.29 -11.62 6.96
C ASN A 161 4.78 -12.34 8.24
N THR A 162 3.95 -12.32 9.29
CA THR A 162 4.25 -12.89 10.62
C THR A 162 3.02 -13.53 11.23
N ASP A 163 3.23 -14.53 12.12
CA ASP A 163 2.16 -15.15 12.92
C ASP A 163 2.10 -14.63 14.35
N GLU A 164 2.88 -13.60 14.67
CA GLU A 164 2.90 -13.04 16.03
C GLU A 164 1.52 -12.49 16.45
N PRO A 165 1.14 -12.68 17.72
CA PRO A 165 -0.11 -12.13 18.25
C PRO A 165 -0.04 -10.60 18.27
N ILE A 166 -1.19 -9.94 18.09
CA ILE A 166 -1.29 -8.46 18.04
C ILE A 166 -0.69 -7.79 19.27
N SER A 167 -0.72 -8.44 20.43
CA SER A 167 -0.13 -7.92 21.66
C SER A 167 1.39 -7.72 21.59
N LYS A 168 2.07 -8.49 20.71
CA LYS A 168 3.51 -8.35 20.44
C LYS A 168 3.80 -7.42 19.28
N LEU A 169 2.84 -7.24 18.37
CA LEU A 169 3.01 -6.39 17.18
C LEU A 169 2.72 -4.92 17.50
N ARG A 170 1.77 -4.61 18.40
CA ARG A 170 1.44 -3.24 18.76
C ARG A 170 2.48 -2.61 19.71
N GLY A 171 2.44 -1.28 19.83
CA GLY A 171 3.29 -0.51 20.75
C GLY A 171 4.73 -0.33 20.28
N LYS A 172 5.05 -0.70 19.06
CA LYS A 172 6.36 -0.51 18.41
C LYS A 172 6.17 -0.16 16.93
N ILE A 173 7.23 0.36 16.30
CA ILE A 173 7.26 0.67 14.87
C ILE A 173 7.85 -0.54 14.16
N HIS A 174 7.15 -0.99 13.12
CA HIS A 174 7.64 -1.95 12.14
C HIS A 174 7.97 -1.21 10.84
N ALA A 175 8.45 -1.91 9.84
CA ALA A 175 8.69 -1.39 8.50
C ALA A 175 8.14 -2.33 7.43
N LEU A 176 7.56 -1.75 6.40
CA LEU A 176 7.29 -2.40 5.13
C LEU A 176 8.17 -1.71 4.08
N ASN A 177 9.23 -2.40 3.66
CA ASN A 177 10.36 -1.74 2.98
C ASN A 177 10.83 -0.55 3.82
N ASP A 178 10.83 0.68 3.27
CA ASP A 178 11.25 1.89 3.97
C ASP A 178 10.10 2.65 4.66
N THR A 179 8.86 2.16 4.52
CA THR A 179 7.68 2.82 5.11
C THR A 179 7.42 2.31 6.53
N PRO A 180 7.39 3.17 7.56
CA PRO A 180 7.04 2.77 8.92
C PRO A 180 5.60 2.29 9.02
N VAL A 181 5.41 1.23 9.83
CA VAL A 181 4.12 0.58 10.06
C VAL A 181 3.83 0.57 11.56
N VAL A 182 2.67 1.06 11.95
CA VAL A 182 2.18 0.99 13.33
C VAL A 182 0.93 0.12 13.38
N VAL A 183 0.92 -0.84 14.30
CA VAL A 183 -0.21 -1.77 14.49
C VAL A 183 -1.10 -1.27 15.61
N VAL A 184 -2.41 -1.19 15.33
CA VAL A 184 -3.45 -0.73 16.27
C VAL A 184 -4.53 -1.79 16.38
N TYR A 185 -5.21 -1.90 17.51
CA TYR A 185 -6.38 -2.75 17.63
C TYR A 185 -7.47 -2.34 16.64
N HIS A 186 -8.14 -3.34 16.05
CA HIS A 186 -9.24 -3.09 15.12
C HIS A 186 -10.41 -2.36 15.81
N PRO A 187 -11.00 -1.33 15.19
CA PRO A 187 -12.12 -0.60 15.78
C PRO A 187 -13.30 -1.49 16.20
N ALA A 188 -13.63 -2.52 15.42
CA ALA A 188 -14.68 -3.47 15.79
C ALA A 188 -14.39 -4.24 17.10
N TYR A 189 -13.10 -4.52 17.39
CA TYR A 189 -12.71 -5.08 18.67
C TYR A 189 -12.86 -4.05 19.79
N LEU A 190 -12.46 -2.79 19.57
CA LEU A 190 -12.52 -1.72 20.56
C LEU A 190 -13.96 -1.32 20.94
N LEU A 191 -14.94 -1.57 20.06
CA LEU A 191 -16.37 -1.42 20.40
C LEU A 191 -16.82 -2.38 21.50
N ARG A 192 -16.18 -3.56 21.62
CA ARG A 192 -16.46 -4.58 22.63
C ARG A 192 -15.49 -4.54 23.81
N SER A 193 -14.34 -3.91 23.67
CA SER A 193 -13.24 -3.90 24.64
C SER A 193 -12.84 -2.47 24.98
N MET A 194 -13.70 -1.79 25.78
CA MET A 194 -13.54 -0.36 26.08
C MET A 194 -12.19 -0.02 26.74
N LEU A 195 -11.68 -0.89 27.61
CA LEU A 195 -10.39 -0.67 28.31
C LEU A 195 -9.20 -0.65 27.36
N ASP A 196 -9.28 -1.34 26.23
CA ASP A 196 -8.20 -1.40 25.24
C ASP A 196 -8.15 -0.16 24.34
N LYS A 197 -9.14 0.73 24.37
CA LYS A 197 -9.09 2.04 23.72
C LYS A 197 -7.89 2.86 24.16
N ARG A 198 -7.50 2.77 25.45
CA ARG A 198 -6.30 3.42 25.98
C ARG A 198 -5.03 2.93 25.28
N LYS A 199 -4.95 1.61 24.98
CA LYS A 199 -3.82 1.03 24.26
C LYS A 199 -3.80 1.49 22.81
N ALA A 200 -4.95 1.48 22.13
CA ALA A 200 -5.07 2.00 20.76
C ALA A 200 -4.70 3.49 20.68
N TRP A 201 -5.07 4.28 21.69
CA TRP A 201 -4.65 5.69 21.80
C TRP A 201 -3.14 5.84 21.91
N ALA A 202 -2.47 4.99 22.69
CA ALA A 202 -1.00 5.00 22.78
C ALA A 202 -0.34 4.67 21.42
N ASP A 203 -0.90 3.70 20.66
CA ASP A 203 -0.41 3.33 19.34
C ASP A 203 -0.60 4.47 18.32
N LEU A 204 -1.75 5.14 18.33
CA LEU A 204 -2.00 6.30 17.48
C LEU A 204 -1.08 7.47 17.77
N LYS A 205 -0.77 7.72 19.05
CA LYS A 205 0.23 8.73 19.43
C LYS A 205 1.62 8.36 18.93
N LEU A 206 1.98 7.08 18.98
CA LEU A 206 3.24 6.59 18.43
C LEU A 206 3.29 6.85 16.92
N ALA A 207 2.21 6.56 16.18
CA ALA A 207 2.11 6.84 14.75
C ALA A 207 2.28 8.34 14.46
N LEU A 208 1.58 9.19 15.20
CA LEU A 208 1.67 10.65 15.07
C LEU A 208 3.10 11.17 15.31
N GLN A 209 3.76 10.68 16.35
CA GLN A 209 5.15 11.05 16.65
C GLN A 209 6.11 10.60 15.55
N THR A 210 5.89 9.40 15.00
CA THR A 210 6.70 8.84 13.90
C THR A 210 6.63 9.74 12.66
N VAL A 211 5.43 10.16 12.27
CA VAL A 211 5.27 11.06 11.11
C VAL A 211 5.90 12.43 11.35
N LYS A 212 5.73 13.00 12.55
CA LYS A 212 6.37 14.29 12.89
C LYS A 212 7.89 14.24 12.76
N ASN A 213 8.52 13.14 13.15
CA ASN A 213 9.97 12.96 13.01
C ASN A 213 10.45 12.78 11.56
N ILE A 214 9.55 12.44 10.63
CA ILE A 214 9.85 12.26 9.19
C ILE A 214 9.67 13.58 8.42
N ILE A 215 8.70 14.41 8.85
CA ILE A 215 8.33 15.65 8.14
C ILE A 215 9.11 16.85 8.67
N GLY A 216 9.47 16.83 9.96
CA GLY A 216 10.18 17.92 10.66
C GLY A 216 11.65 17.84 10.53
#